data_2e98bb9ea508bf792a4b2b18e0bf1efb
#
_entry.id   2e98bb9ea508bf792a4b2b18e0bf1efb
#
_cell.length_a   1.000
_cell.length_b   1.000
_cell.length_c   1.000
_cell.angle_alpha   90.00
_cell.angle_beta   90.00
_cell.angle_gamma   90.00
#
_symmetry.space_group_name_H-M   'P 1'
#
loop_
_entity.id
_entity.type
_entity.pdbx_description
1 polymer ?
#
loop_
_entity_poly.entity_id
_entity_poly.type
_entity_poly.pdbx_seq_one_letter_code
_entity_poly.pdbx_strand_id
1 'polypeptide(L)'
;MSTRSFIALKLREEDKHRVLKSSCGKVISTPYDYLYVYCHFDGYPEGVGADLVDLKMTYDDALDFILDGDRSSVSRSYWGWRGEKCPPKPTDNPVDLDARYVYILEDIENREPVKISCYDKVRKTTIVLYE
;
A
#
# COMPACT_ATOMS: atom_id res chain seq x y z
N MET A 1 3.02 15.66 -15.58
CA MET A 1 1.84 15.38 -14.77
C MET A 1 2.04 14.10 -13.98
N SER A 2 1.84 14.14 -12.68
CA SER A 2 2.06 12.96 -11.85
C SER A 2 0.88 12.00 -11.93
N THR A 3 1.16 10.69 -11.97
CA THR A 3 0.16 9.65 -11.89
C THR A 3 0.05 9.18 -10.46
N ARG A 4 -1.13 9.33 -9.88
CA ARG A 4 -1.41 8.95 -8.50
C ARG A 4 -1.74 7.47 -8.41
N SER A 5 -1.45 6.88 -7.25
CA SER A 5 -1.81 5.51 -6.96
C SER A 5 -2.07 5.31 -5.49
N PHE A 6 -2.68 4.19 -5.15
CA PHE A 6 -2.76 3.72 -3.77
C PHE A 6 -2.04 2.39 -3.67
N ILE A 7 -1.45 2.15 -2.52
CA ILE A 7 -0.76 0.89 -2.21
C ILE A 7 -1.45 0.32 -0.98
N ALA A 8 -2.02 -0.87 -1.11
CA ALA A 8 -2.79 -1.53 -0.06
C ALA A 8 -2.11 -2.83 0.34
N LEU A 9 -2.10 -3.12 1.64
CA LEU A 9 -1.62 -4.39 2.19
C LEU A 9 -2.79 -5.15 2.78
N LYS A 10 -2.97 -6.41 2.36
CA LYS A 10 -3.93 -7.30 2.99
C LYS A 10 -3.36 -7.77 4.32
N LEU A 11 -4.07 -7.44 5.41
CA LEU A 11 -3.63 -7.77 6.76
C LEU A 11 -3.83 -9.24 7.07
N ARG A 12 -2.86 -9.83 7.79
CA ARG A 12 -3.05 -11.15 8.41
C ARG A 12 -4.12 -11.06 9.48
N GLU A 13 -4.78 -12.17 9.78
CA GLU A 13 -5.86 -12.21 10.77
C GLU A 13 -5.42 -11.63 12.12
N GLU A 14 -4.23 -12.00 12.60
CA GLU A 14 -3.73 -11.47 13.89
C GLU A 14 -3.59 -9.96 13.91
N ASP A 15 -3.28 -9.34 12.77
CA ASP A 15 -3.10 -7.89 12.68
C ASP A 15 -4.43 -7.14 12.57
N LYS A 16 -5.48 -7.81 12.14
CA LYS A 16 -6.83 -7.23 12.10
C LYS A 16 -7.44 -7.10 13.50
N HIS A 17 -6.90 -7.80 14.48
CA HIS A 17 -7.44 -7.85 15.83
C HIS A 17 -6.54 -7.18 16.86
N ARG A 18 -5.52 -6.47 16.44
CA ARG A 18 -4.66 -5.73 17.35
C ARG A 18 -4.56 -4.27 16.96
N VAL A 19 -4.12 -3.45 17.91
CA VAL A 19 -3.88 -2.05 17.69
C VAL A 19 -2.52 -1.88 17.02
N LEU A 20 -2.49 -1.16 15.90
CA LEU A 20 -1.27 -0.84 15.18
C LEU A 20 -0.92 0.62 15.40
N LYS A 21 0.38 0.93 15.34
CA LYS A 21 0.85 2.29 15.51
C LYS A 21 1.64 2.72 14.29
N SER A 22 1.21 3.84 13.67
CA SER A 22 1.91 4.39 12.52
C SER A 22 3.21 5.06 12.93
N SER A 23 4.09 5.32 11.94
CA SER A 23 5.37 5.99 12.19
C SER A 23 5.21 7.39 12.78
N CYS A 24 4.09 8.06 12.52
CA CYS A 24 3.81 9.37 13.11
C CYS A 24 3.21 9.29 14.52
N GLY A 25 3.10 8.09 15.08
CA GLY A 25 2.57 7.87 16.42
C GLY A 25 1.06 7.72 16.50
N LYS A 26 0.35 7.81 15.39
CA LYS A 26 -1.10 7.67 15.39
C LYS A 26 -1.51 6.21 15.56
N VAL A 27 -2.46 5.97 16.45
CA VAL A 27 -2.98 4.63 16.72
C VAL A 27 -4.03 4.28 15.66
N ILE A 28 -3.90 3.08 15.09
CA ILE A 28 -4.83 2.56 14.09
C ILE A 28 -5.47 1.30 14.67
N SER A 29 -6.79 1.35 14.85
CA SER A 29 -7.57 0.20 15.25
C SER A 29 -8.46 -0.17 14.07
N THR A 30 -8.29 -1.38 13.54
CA THR A 30 -8.99 -1.75 12.34
C THR A 30 -9.51 -3.18 12.40
N PRO A 31 -10.83 -3.38 12.16
CA PRO A 31 -11.35 -4.71 11.80
C PRO A 31 -11.35 -4.91 10.28
N TYR A 32 -10.79 -4.01 9.50
CA TYR A 32 -10.82 -4.05 8.05
C TYR A 32 -9.74 -4.97 7.49
N ASP A 33 -9.95 -5.48 6.27
CA ASP A 33 -9.04 -6.43 5.64
C ASP A 33 -7.75 -5.80 5.15
N TYR A 34 -7.77 -4.49 4.83
CA TYR A 34 -6.62 -3.81 4.22
C TYR A 34 -6.30 -2.52 4.92
N LEU A 35 -5.00 -2.17 4.94
CA LEU A 35 -4.52 -0.82 5.18
C LEU A 35 -3.92 -0.30 3.87
N TYR A 36 -4.11 0.99 3.57
CA TYR A 36 -3.58 1.57 2.35
C TYR A 36 -2.97 2.93 2.58
N VAL A 37 -2.05 3.29 1.69
CA VAL A 37 -1.41 4.59 1.66
C VAL A 37 -1.53 5.19 0.26
N TYR A 38 -1.48 6.51 0.20
CA TYR A 38 -1.45 7.27 -1.04
C TYR A 38 0.01 7.39 -1.52
N CYS A 39 0.21 7.27 -2.84
CA CYS A 39 1.51 7.51 -3.47
C CYS A 39 1.33 8.54 -4.59
N HIS A 40 2.09 9.64 -4.51
CA HIS A 40 1.82 10.82 -5.34
C HIS A 40 2.40 10.74 -6.75
N PHE A 41 3.61 10.19 -6.91
CA PHE A 41 4.32 10.19 -8.18
C PHE A 41 4.48 8.80 -8.77
N ASP A 42 4.52 8.74 -10.11
CA ASP A 42 4.91 7.57 -10.90
C ASP A 42 4.07 6.33 -10.63
N GLY A 43 2.76 6.53 -10.42
CA GLY A 43 1.84 5.47 -10.02
C GLY A 43 1.59 4.37 -11.05
N TYR A 44 2.09 4.52 -12.27
CA TYR A 44 1.95 3.49 -13.32
C TYR A 44 2.84 2.27 -13.03
N PRO A 45 2.52 1.10 -13.63
CA PRO A 45 3.25 -0.14 -13.30
C PRO A 45 4.76 -0.10 -13.52
N GLU A 46 5.24 0.64 -14.50
CA GLU A 46 6.68 0.79 -14.78
C GLU A 46 7.39 1.67 -13.74
N GLY A 47 6.64 2.43 -12.96
CA GLY A 47 7.17 3.27 -11.87
C GLY A 47 6.97 2.59 -10.53
N VAL A 48 5.88 2.89 -9.83
CA VAL A 48 5.59 2.33 -8.50
C VAL A 48 5.59 0.80 -8.52
N GLY A 49 4.99 0.19 -9.56
CA GLY A 49 4.93 -1.26 -9.65
C GLY A 49 6.33 -1.89 -9.66
N ALA A 50 7.20 -1.40 -10.53
CA ALA A 50 8.57 -1.90 -10.63
C ALA A 50 9.35 -1.69 -9.33
N ASP A 51 9.18 -0.53 -8.70
CA ASP A 51 9.87 -0.20 -7.45
C ASP A 51 9.41 -1.11 -6.31
N LEU A 52 8.10 -1.42 -6.22
CA LEU A 52 7.58 -2.34 -5.21
C LEU A 52 8.16 -3.75 -5.39
N VAL A 53 8.25 -4.23 -6.63
CA VAL A 53 8.83 -5.53 -6.92
C VAL A 53 10.29 -5.58 -6.49
N ASP A 54 11.04 -4.52 -6.76
CA ASP A 54 12.48 -4.45 -6.44
C ASP A 54 12.75 -4.44 -4.93
N LEU A 55 11.80 -4.01 -4.10
CA LEU A 55 11.97 -4.00 -2.65
C LEU A 55 12.01 -5.40 -2.05
N LYS A 56 11.41 -6.39 -2.70
CA LYS A 56 11.37 -7.78 -2.21
C LYS A 56 10.93 -7.88 -0.76
N MET A 57 9.84 -7.22 -0.43
CA MET A 57 9.37 -7.10 0.95
C MET A 57 8.78 -8.41 1.47
N THR A 58 9.16 -8.78 2.71
CA THR A 58 8.39 -9.74 3.49
C THR A 58 7.09 -9.09 3.93
N TYR A 59 6.16 -9.86 4.52
CA TYR A 59 4.94 -9.29 5.08
C TYR A 59 5.26 -8.22 6.14
N ASP A 60 6.22 -8.50 7.04
CA ASP A 60 6.59 -7.55 8.09
C ASP A 60 7.18 -6.27 7.50
N ASP A 61 8.01 -6.39 6.46
CA ASP A 61 8.55 -5.23 5.74
C ASP A 61 7.42 -4.42 5.10
N ALA A 62 6.45 -5.10 4.50
CA ALA A 62 5.31 -4.46 3.86
C ALA A 62 4.43 -3.75 4.89
N LEU A 63 4.24 -4.35 6.06
CA LEU A 63 3.48 -3.72 7.14
C LEU A 63 4.19 -2.44 7.62
N ASP A 64 5.50 -2.48 7.82
CA ASP A 64 6.27 -1.30 8.19
C ASP A 64 6.19 -0.22 7.11
N PHE A 65 6.28 -0.61 5.84
CA PHE A 65 6.14 0.30 4.72
C PHE A 65 4.80 1.03 4.75
N ILE A 66 3.72 0.30 4.96
CA ILE A 66 2.36 0.86 5.02
C ILE A 66 2.18 1.73 6.26
N LEU A 67 2.69 1.29 7.42
CA LEU A 67 2.58 2.06 8.67
C LEU A 67 3.36 3.37 8.61
N ASP A 68 4.31 3.51 7.70
CA ASP A 68 5.01 4.78 7.48
C ASP A 68 4.12 5.86 6.86
N GLY A 69 2.97 5.49 6.31
CA GLY A 69 1.96 6.43 5.82
C GLY A 69 2.12 6.81 4.36
N ASP A 70 1.44 7.88 3.97
CA ASP A 70 1.43 8.35 2.58
C ASP A 70 2.84 8.68 2.09
N ARG A 71 3.05 8.52 0.78
CA ARG A 71 4.37 8.63 0.16
C ARG A 71 4.34 9.53 -1.08
N SER A 72 5.46 10.22 -1.32
CA SER A 72 5.66 10.92 -2.60
C SER A 72 5.98 9.89 -3.69
N SER A 73 6.85 8.92 -3.38
CA SER A 73 7.20 7.79 -4.22
C SER A 73 7.48 6.59 -3.31
N VAL A 74 7.75 5.43 -3.90
CA VAL A 74 8.04 4.23 -3.12
C VAL A 74 9.22 4.44 -2.17
N SER A 75 10.21 5.21 -2.57
CA SER A 75 11.42 5.45 -1.77
C SER A 75 11.35 6.70 -0.89
N ARG A 76 10.26 7.47 -0.94
CA ARG A 76 10.21 8.77 -0.27
C ARG A 76 8.88 9.01 0.41
N SER A 77 8.91 9.27 1.72
CA SER A 77 7.72 9.62 2.49
C SER A 77 7.14 10.97 2.05
N TYR A 78 5.81 11.11 2.21
CA TYR A 78 5.09 12.32 1.85
C TYR A 78 4.66 13.06 3.12
N TRP A 79 4.97 14.35 3.17
CA TRP A 79 4.69 15.21 4.33
C TRP A 79 3.61 16.22 3.97
N GLY A 80 2.65 16.00 3.24
CA GLY A 80 1.53 16.89 2.97
C GLY A 80 1.83 18.39 3.00
N TRP A 81 0.83 19.17 2.77
CA TRP A 81 0.93 20.64 2.74
C TRP A 81 1.36 21.26 4.08
N ARG A 82 1.04 20.60 5.19
CA ARG A 82 1.29 21.12 6.53
C ARG A 82 2.52 20.53 7.18
N GLY A 83 3.31 19.76 6.43
CA GLY A 83 4.46 19.09 6.97
C GLY A 83 4.12 17.93 7.90
N GLU A 84 2.89 17.44 7.85
CA GLU A 84 2.44 16.31 8.66
C GLU A 84 2.40 15.04 7.84
N LYS A 85 2.86 13.94 8.44
CA LYS A 85 2.68 12.62 7.85
C LYS A 85 1.22 12.19 7.95
N CYS A 86 0.69 11.67 6.85
CA CYS A 86 -0.65 11.12 6.83
C CYS A 86 -0.56 9.62 7.10
N PRO A 87 -1.20 9.13 8.18
CA PRO A 87 -1.17 7.70 8.49
C PRO A 87 -1.90 6.87 7.44
N PRO A 88 -1.66 5.54 7.39
CA PRO A 88 -2.45 4.68 6.52
C PRO A 88 -3.90 4.67 6.95
N LYS A 89 -4.77 4.30 6.02
CA LYS A 89 -6.22 4.23 6.25
C LYS A 89 -6.71 2.82 5.99
N PRO A 90 -7.77 2.38 6.70
CA PRO A 90 -8.33 1.05 6.49
C PRO A 90 -9.36 1.03 5.36
N THR A 91 -9.50 -0.12 4.71
CA THR A 91 -10.55 -0.39 3.74
C THR A 91 -10.79 -1.89 3.60
N ASP A 92 -12.02 -2.28 3.24
CA ASP A 92 -12.32 -3.65 2.83
C ASP A 92 -12.25 -3.81 1.32
N ASN A 93 -12.30 -2.71 0.55
CA ASN A 93 -12.36 -2.74 -0.91
C ASN A 93 -11.32 -1.82 -1.54
N PRO A 94 -10.06 -2.24 -1.64
CA PRO A 94 -9.03 -1.37 -2.21
C PRO A 94 -9.28 -0.99 -3.67
N VAL A 95 -9.98 -1.84 -4.44
CA VAL A 95 -10.29 -1.54 -5.84
C VAL A 95 -11.26 -0.37 -6.02
N ASP A 96 -11.97 0.02 -4.96
CA ASP A 96 -12.88 1.17 -4.99
C ASP A 96 -12.18 2.50 -4.72
N LEU A 97 -10.91 2.47 -4.38
CA LEU A 97 -10.14 3.69 -4.11
C LEU A 97 -10.03 4.54 -5.39
N ASP A 98 -10.05 5.86 -5.21
CA ASP A 98 -10.16 6.80 -6.31
C ASP A 98 -8.80 7.14 -6.94
N ALA A 99 -8.21 6.15 -7.61
CA ALA A 99 -7.03 6.33 -8.44
C ALA A 99 -7.05 5.28 -9.55
N ARG A 100 -6.40 5.58 -10.67
CA ARG A 100 -6.34 4.64 -11.78
C ARG A 100 -5.68 3.32 -11.38
N TYR A 101 -4.58 3.40 -10.63
CA TYR A 101 -3.81 2.23 -10.24
C TYR A 101 -3.89 2.01 -8.74
N VAL A 102 -4.23 0.79 -8.34
CA VAL A 102 -4.21 0.37 -6.94
C VAL A 102 -3.35 -0.88 -6.85
N TYR A 103 -2.28 -0.79 -6.08
CA TYR A 103 -1.37 -1.91 -5.85
C TYR A 103 -1.80 -2.66 -4.61
N ILE A 104 -1.82 -3.98 -4.69
CA ILE A 104 -2.23 -4.84 -3.58
C ILE A 104 -1.07 -5.75 -3.23
N LEU A 105 -0.61 -5.63 -2.00
CA LEU A 105 0.43 -6.48 -1.41
C LEU A 105 -0.26 -7.55 -0.59
N GLU A 106 0.11 -8.80 -0.81
CA GLU A 106 -0.59 -9.91 -0.20
C GLU A 106 0.38 -11.02 0.20
N ASP A 107 0.25 -11.48 1.45
CA ASP A 107 1.02 -12.61 1.96
C ASP A 107 0.33 -13.92 1.55
N ILE A 108 0.92 -14.63 0.62
CA ILE A 108 0.39 -15.90 0.12
C ILE A 108 1.12 -17.04 0.82
N GLU A 109 0.43 -17.73 1.73
CA GLU A 109 0.93 -18.91 2.43
C GLU A 109 2.30 -18.69 3.09
N ASN A 110 2.50 -17.49 3.65
CA ASN A 110 3.76 -17.08 4.29
C ASN A 110 4.97 -17.14 3.35
N ARG A 111 4.75 -17.10 2.04
CA ARG A 111 5.85 -17.02 1.07
C ARG A 111 6.41 -15.61 1.00
N GLU A 112 7.70 -15.52 0.78
CA GLU A 112 8.42 -14.25 0.68
C GLU A 112 9.12 -14.17 -0.67
N PRO A 113 9.13 -12.99 -1.33
CA PRO A 113 8.43 -11.75 -0.97
C PRO A 113 6.91 -11.84 -1.14
N VAL A 114 6.19 -10.83 -0.64
CA VAL A 114 4.73 -10.79 -0.79
C VAL A 114 4.33 -10.70 -2.26
N LYS A 115 3.16 -11.23 -2.58
CA LYS A 115 2.57 -11.11 -3.90
C LYS A 115 2.21 -9.65 -4.15
N ILE A 116 2.49 -9.17 -5.35
CA ILE A 116 2.18 -7.80 -5.77
C ILE A 116 1.30 -7.87 -7.02
N SER A 117 0.12 -7.27 -6.94
CA SER A 117 -0.76 -7.11 -8.09
C SER A 117 -1.14 -5.65 -8.24
N CYS A 118 -1.54 -5.28 -9.46
CA CYS A 118 -1.97 -3.92 -9.78
C CYS A 118 -3.34 -3.99 -10.44
N TYR A 119 -4.31 -3.30 -9.82
CA TYR A 119 -5.62 -3.13 -10.42
C TYR A 119 -5.64 -1.83 -11.23
N ASP A 120 -5.96 -1.93 -12.53
CA ASP A 120 -6.12 -0.79 -13.41
C ASP A 120 -7.61 -0.47 -13.52
N LYS A 121 -8.02 0.62 -12.89
CA LYS A 121 -9.43 1.00 -12.80
C LYS A 121 -10.03 1.39 -14.16
N VAL A 122 -9.22 1.94 -15.05
CA VAL A 122 -9.66 2.33 -16.40
C VAL A 122 -9.95 1.09 -17.25
N ARG A 123 -9.06 0.12 -17.22
CA ARG A 123 -9.21 -1.13 -17.98
C ARG A 123 -10.01 -2.18 -17.22
N LYS A 124 -10.27 -1.97 -15.94
CA LYS A 124 -10.96 -2.91 -15.05
C LYS A 124 -10.32 -4.30 -15.05
N THR A 125 -8.99 -4.31 -15.05
CA THR A 125 -8.20 -5.55 -15.06
C THR A 125 -7.17 -5.55 -13.95
N THR A 126 -6.82 -6.74 -13.48
CA THR A 126 -5.76 -6.92 -12.49
C THR A 126 -4.57 -7.61 -13.15
N ILE A 127 -3.38 -7.05 -12.96
CA ILE A 127 -2.13 -7.60 -13.47
C ILE A 127 -1.30 -8.06 -12.28
N VAL A 128 -0.81 -9.28 -12.33
CA VAL A 128 0.11 -9.79 -11.29
C VAL A 128 1.52 -9.37 -11.69
N LEU A 129 2.18 -8.59 -10.82
CA LEU A 129 3.54 -8.10 -11.05
C LEU A 129 4.59 -9.03 -10.44
N TYR A 130 4.26 -9.66 -9.32
CA TYR A 130 5.11 -10.62 -8.64
C TYR A 130 4.27 -11.64 -7.88
N GLU A 131 4.65 -12.90 -8.00
CA GLU A 131 3.94 -13.99 -7.31
C GLU A 131 4.89 -15.03 -6.76
#